data_1876633cfee2d7506f4f19f037478b91
#
_entry.id   1876633cfee2d7506f4f19f037478b91
#
_cell.length_a   1.000
_cell.length_b   1.000
_cell.length_c   1.000
_cell.angle_alpha   90.00
_cell.angle_beta   90.00
_cell.angle_gamma   90.00
#
_symmetry.space_group_name_H-M   'P 1'
#
loop_
_entity.id
_entity.type
_entity.pdbx_description
1 polymer ?
#
loop_
_entity_poly.entity_id
_entity_poly.type
_entity_poly.pdbx_seq_one_letter_code
_entity_poly.pdbx_strand_id
1 'polypeptide(L)'
;NMLGGSADLTGSNLTKTSEMKTITSSKFSGNYIHYGIREHAMGSIMNGVALHKGFIPYGGTFLVFSDYMRASIRLSALMSLRVIYVLTHDSIGLGEDGPTHQPIEHLAILRATPNLNLIRPADIVETAEAWDVALKTNGPTVLALSRQGLKAYRSEKTNKNLVSYGGYILNNISKDRDIT
;
A
#
# COMPACT_ATOMS: atom_id res chain seq x y z
N ASN A 1 9.06 -15.29 -1.30
CA ASN A 1 8.00 -15.43 -2.29
C ASN A 1 6.87 -14.45 -1.96
N MET A 2 6.39 -13.67 -2.94
CA MET A 2 5.25 -12.77 -2.79
C MET A 2 4.01 -13.36 -3.47
N LEU A 3 2.84 -13.14 -2.84
CA LEU A 3 1.53 -13.48 -3.40
C LEU A 3 0.71 -12.19 -3.50
N GLY A 4 0.46 -11.74 -4.72
CA GLY A 4 -0.24 -10.49 -4.98
C GLY A 4 -1.73 -10.66 -5.25
N GLY A 5 -2.45 -9.55 -5.21
CA GLY A 5 -3.86 -9.54 -5.60
C GLY A 5 -4.49 -8.16 -5.60
N SER A 6 -5.73 -8.11 -6.03
CA SER A 6 -6.53 -6.89 -6.02
C SER A 6 -8.01 -7.19 -5.84
N ALA A 7 -8.71 -6.28 -5.15
CA ALA A 7 -10.16 -6.29 -5.02
C ALA A 7 -10.80 -5.57 -6.22
N ASP A 8 -10.81 -6.25 -7.38
CA ASP A 8 -11.41 -5.83 -8.65
C ASP A 8 -10.84 -4.56 -9.31
N LEU A 9 -9.68 -4.08 -8.85
CA LEU A 9 -9.08 -2.83 -9.30
C LEU A 9 -7.66 -3.01 -9.88
N THR A 10 -7.34 -4.20 -10.39
CA THR A 10 -5.99 -4.53 -10.90
C THR A 10 -5.48 -3.53 -11.93
N GLY A 11 -6.32 -3.13 -12.88
CA GLY A 11 -5.97 -2.18 -13.93
C GLY A 11 -5.80 -0.74 -13.43
N SER A 12 -6.44 -0.38 -12.32
CA SER A 12 -6.39 0.97 -11.75
C SER A 12 -5.26 1.14 -10.73
N ASN A 13 -5.02 0.11 -9.90
CA ASN A 13 -3.98 0.18 -8.87
C ASN A 13 -2.63 -0.43 -9.27
N LEU A 14 -2.54 -1.00 -10.49
CA LEU A 14 -1.32 -1.51 -11.14
C LEU A 14 -0.52 -2.50 -10.26
N THR A 15 -1.22 -3.33 -9.50
CA THR A 15 -0.61 -4.30 -8.57
C THR A 15 -0.14 -5.60 -9.22
N LYS A 16 -0.38 -5.78 -10.52
CA LYS A 16 0.03 -6.96 -11.29
C LYS A 16 1.06 -6.60 -12.35
N THR A 17 2.18 -7.28 -12.37
CA THR A 17 3.18 -7.18 -13.44
C THR A 17 2.88 -8.16 -14.59
N SER A 18 3.52 -7.96 -15.74
CA SER A 18 3.40 -8.84 -16.92
C SER A 18 3.85 -10.28 -16.66
N GLU A 19 4.78 -10.47 -15.73
CA GLU A 19 5.32 -11.78 -15.38
C GLU A 19 4.45 -12.59 -14.42
N MET A 20 3.51 -11.91 -13.73
CA MET A 20 2.64 -12.55 -12.76
C MET A 20 1.56 -13.38 -13.41
N LYS A 21 1.36 -14.60 -12.91
CA LYS A 21 0.34 -15.53 -13.36
C LYS A 21 -0.82 -15.55 -12.38
N THR A 22 -2.04 -15.45 -12.92
CA THR A 22 -3.26 -15.53 -12.12
C THR A 22 -3.50 -16.96 -11.63
N ILE A 23 -3.84 -17.10 -10.36
CA ILE A 23 -4.37 -18.33 -9.77
C ILE A 23 -5.85 -18.44 -10.12
N THR A 24 -6.24 -19.59 -10.64
CA THR A 24 -7.65 -19.92 -10.97
C THR A 24 -8.04 -21.24 -10.35
N SER A 25 -9.34 -21.56 -10.37
CA SER A 25 -9.87 -22.85 -9.88
C SER A 25 -9.30 -24.09 -10.59
N SER A 26 -8.81 -23.91 -11.80
CA SER A 26 -8.19 -24.99 -12.62
C SER A 26 -6.66 -24.91 -12.67
N LYS A 27 -6.03 -23.81 -12.19
CA LYS A 27 -4.60 -23.58 -12.28
C LYS A 27 -4.07 -22.84 -11.03
N PHE A 28 -3.42 -23.60 -10.16
CA PHE A 28 -2.91 -23.09 -8.90
C PHE A 28 -1.44 -22.60 -8.95
N SER A 29 -0.75 -22.81 -10.07
CA SER A 29 0.66 -22.43 -10.27
C SER A 29 0.81 -20.95 -10.62
N GLY A 30 0.26 -20.06 -9.80
CA GLY A 30 0.32 -18.61 -10.00
C GLY A 30 0.84 -17.90 -8.76
N ASN A 31 0.89 -16.57 -8.84
CA ASN A 31 1.28 -15.69 -7.75
C ASN A 31 0.43 -14.42 -7.68
N TYR A 32 -0.75 -14.43 -8.33
CA TYR A 32 -1.68 -13.32 -8.31
C TYR A 32 -3.13 -13.79 -8.20
N ILE A 33 -3.92 -13.14 -7.35
CA ILE A 33 -5.32 -13.46 -7.07
C ILE A 33 -6.22 -12.26 -7.42
N HIS A 34 -7.25 -12.49 -8.22
CA HIS A 34 -8.35 -11.55 -8.41
C HIS A 34 -9.41 -11.83 -7.34
N TYR A 35 -9.48 -11.00 -6.31
CA TYR A 35 -10.40 -11.20 -5.18
C TYR A 35 -11.83 -10.79 -5.51
N GLY A 36 -12.05 -10.05 -6.61
CA GLY A 36 -13.34 -9.42 -6.92
C GLY A 36 -13.63 -8.27 -5.94
N ILE A 37 -14.85 -7.75 -5.94
CA ILE A 37 -15.28 -6.65 -5.05
C ILE A 37 -15.47 -7.20 -3.63
N ARG A 38 -14.36 -7.51 -2.94
CA ARG A 38 -14.34 -8.19 -1.63
C ARG A 38 -13.15 -7.76 -0.79
N GLU A 39 -13.07 -6.49 -0.45
CA GLU A 39 -11.93 -5.90 0.28
C GLU A 39 -11.72 -6.57 1.63
N HIS A 40 -12.79 -6.80 2.40
CA HIS A 40 -12.69 -7.49 3.69
C HIS A 40 -12.18 -8.92 3.55
N ALA A 41 -12.72 -9.66 2.59
CA ALA A 41 -12.27 -11.02 2.32
C ALA A 41 -10.82 -11.05 1.82
N MET A 42 -10.42 -10.12 0.95
CA MET A 42 -9.02 -9.95 0.54
C MET A 42 -8.10 -9.78 1.75
N GLY A 43 -8.40 -8.82 2.63
CA GLY A 43 -7.62 -8.59 3.84
C GLY A 43 -7.56 -9.82 4.76
N SER A 44 -8.69 -10.51 4.94
CA SER A 44 -8.77 -11.71 5.80
C SER A 44 -8.03 -12.90 5.21
N ILE A 45 -8.09 -13.11 3.88
CA ILE A 45 -7.33 -14.14 3.17
C ILE A 45 -5.83 -13.85 3.27
N MET A 46 -5.41 -12.59 3.08
CA MET A 46 -4.01 -12.20 3.25
C MET A 46 -3.51 -12.47 4.67
N ASN A 47 -4.33 -12.22 5.69
CA ASN A 47 -3.99 -12.57 7.07
C ASN A 47 -3.79 -14.07 7.23
N GLY A 48 -4.66 -14.88 6.66
CA GLY A 48 -4.54 -16.34 6.66
C GLY A 48 -3.27 -16.83 5.96
N VAL A 49 -2.94 -16.25 4.80
CA VAL A 49 -1.70 -16.55 4.06
C VAL A 49 -0.46 -16.21 4.87
N ALA A 50 -0.45 -15.03 5.54
CA ALA A 50 0.66 -14.62 6.38
C ALA A 50 0.83 -15.52 7.61
N LEU A 51 -0.29 -15.96 8.24
CA LEU A 51 -0.29 -16.91 9.36
C LEU A 51 0.24 -18.29 8.95
N HIS A 52 -0.16 -18.77 7.76
CA HIS A 52 0.32 -20.05 7.23
C HIS A 52 1.83 -20.03 6.93
N LYS A 53 2.41 -18.85 6.71
CA LYS A 53 3.82 -18.63 6.34
C LYS A 53 4.13 -19.15 4.92
N GLY A 54 5.34 -18.88 4.45
CA GLY A 54 5.79 -19.26 3.10
C GLY A 54 5.63 -18.18 2.04
N PHE A 55 4.66 -17.26 2.23
CA PHE A 55 4.43 -16.11 1.35
C PHE A 55 4.31 -14.81 2.12
N ILE A 56 4.71 -13.71 1.47
CA ILE A 56 4.38 -12.35 1.89
C ILE A 56 3.22 -11.91 1.01
N PRO A 57 1.98 -11.82 1.55
CA PRO A 57 0.84 -11.38 0.77
C PRO A 57 0.82 -9.88 0.61
N TYR A 58 0.40 -9.40 -0.58
CA TYR A 58 0.03 -8.02 -0.79
C TYR A 58 -1.28 -7.92 -1.56
N GLY A 59 -2.07 -6.89 -1.28
CA GLY A 59 -3.36 -6.69 -1.94
C GLY A 59 -3.66 -5.22 -2.17
N GLY A 60 -4.24 -4.94 -3.34
CA GLY A 60 -4.55 -3.60 -3.78
C GLY A 60 -6.04 -3.28 -3.83
N THR A 61 -6.35 -2.05 -3.42
CA THR A 61 -7.64 -1.40 -3.64
C THR A 61 -7.45 0.11 -3.55
N PHE A 62 -8.51 0.92 -3.68
CA PHE A 62 -8.43 2.35 -3.41
C PHE A 62 -8.38 2.63 -1.90
N LEU A 63 -7.75 3.74 -1.52
CA LEU A 63 -7.61 4.10 -0.11
C LEU A 63 -8.97 4.26 0.59
N VAL A 64 -9.96 4.85 -0.08
CA VAL A 64 -11.32 5.00 0.46
C VAL A 64 -11.95 3.65 0.81
N PHE A 65 -11.66 2.59 0.05
CA PHE A 65 -12.21 1.25 0.29
C PHE A 65 -11.53 0.51 1.45
N SER A 66 -10.54 1.12 2.10
CA SER A 66 -10.07 0.63 3.39
C SER A 66 -11.18 0.61 4.45
N ASP A 67 -12.23 1.40 4.29
CA ASP A 67 -13.42 1.36 5.14
C ASP A 67 -14.06 -0.03 5.15
N TYR A 68 -14.15 -0.69 4.00
CA TYR A 68 -14.71 -2.04 3.90
C TYR A 68 -13.81 -3.13 4.50
N MET A 69 -12.49 -2.92 4.63
CA MET A 69 -11.58 -3.93 5.14
C MET A 69 -10.86 -3.52 6.43
N ARG A 70 -11.29 -2.46 7.07
CA ARG A 70 -10.66 -1.92 8.27
C ARG A 70 -10.48 -2.95 9.39
N ALA A 71 -11.48 -3.80 9.60
CA ALA A 71 -11.40 -4.86 10.61
C ALA A 71 -10.26 -5.86 10.29
N SER A 72 -10.08 -6.25 9.03
CA SER A 72 -9.00 -7.14 8.59
C SER A 72 -7.62 -6.48 8.79
N ILE A 73 -7.48 -5.19 8.44
CA ILE A 73 -6.24 -4.42 8.67
C ILE A 73 -5.92 -4.36 10.17
N ARG A 74 -6.92 -4.07 11.01
CA ARG A 74 -6.75 -4.05 12.46
C ARG A 74 -6.28 -5.39 13.01
N LEU A 75 -6.82 -6.50 12.51
CA LEU A 75 -6.39 -7.84 12.90
C LEU A 75 -4.96 -8.14 12.46
N SER A 76 -4.54 -7.71 11.25
CA SER A 76 -3.13 -7.83 10.84
C SER A 76 -2.21 -7.14 11.84
N ALA A 77 -2.58 -5.92 12.26
CA ALA A 77 -1.80 -5.13 13.21
C ALA A 77 -1.77 -5.76 14.61
N LEU A 78 -2.92 -6.25 15.10
CA LEU A 78 -3.02 -6.94 16.38
C LEU A 78 -2.16 -8.21 16.45
N MET A 79 -2.12 -8.96 15.35
CA MET A 79 -1.36 -10.21 15.23
C MET A 79 0.07 -10.00 14.72
N SER A 80 0.49 -8.78 14.46
CA SER A 80 1.80 -8.43 13.89
C SER A 80 2.13 -9.22 12.62
N LEU A 81 1.16 -9.33 11.72
CA LEU A 81 1.30 -10.09 10.48
C LEU A 81 1.98 -9.24 9.40
N ARG A 82 2.93 -9.83 8.69
CA ARG A 82 3.54 -9.20 7.50
C ARG A 82 2.60 -9.27 6.32
N VAL A 83 1.73 -8.27 6.21
CA VAL A 83 0.77 -8.07 5.12
C VAL A 83 0.99 -6.68 4.52
N ILE A 84 1.01 -6.56 3.20
CA ILE A 84 1.20 -5.27 2.53
C ILE A 84 -0.10 -4.86 1.85
N TYR A 85 -0.62 -3.72 2.24
CA TYR A 85 -1.81 -3.10 1.66
C TYR A 85 -1.39 -1.99 0.71
N VAL A 86 -1.71 -2.13 -0.58
CA VAL A 86 -1.43 -1.13 -1.61
C VAL A 86 -2.72 -0.34 -1.83
N LEU A 87 -2.82 0.83 -1.19
CA LEU A 87 -4.02 1.66 -1.21
C LEU A 87 -3.76 2.89 -2.10
N THR A 88 -4.27 2.82 -3.33
CA THR A 88 -4.10 3.89 -4.31
C THR A 88 -5.22 4.92 -4.26
N HIS A 89 -5.15 5.97 -5.08
CA HIS A 89 -6.16 7.04 -5.13
C HIS A 89 -6.30 7.73 -3.76
N ASP A 90 -5.16 8.19 -3.23
CA ASP A 90 -4.95 8.57 -1.84
C ASP A 90 -5.52 9.93 -1.43
N SER A 91 -6.10 10.69 -2.37
CA SER A 91 -6.53 12.07 -2.10
C SER A 91 -7.65 12.52 -3.03
N ILE A 92 -8.15 13.73 -2.81
CA ILE A 92 -9.08 14.41 -3.71
C ILE A 92 -8.52 14.60 -5.13
N GLY A 93 -7.21 14.48 -5.33
CA GLY A 93 -6.53 14.53 -6.62
C GLY A 93 -6.84 13.37 -7.56
N LEU A 94 -7.64 12.38 -7.11
CA LEU A 94 -8.12 11.31 -7.99
C LEU A 94 -9.06 11.78 -9.11
N GLY A 95 -9.72 12.92 -8.94
CA GLY A 95 -10.47 13.62 -9.99
C GLY A 95 -11.92 13.21 -10.11
N GLU A 96 -12.31 12.72 -11.29
CA GLU A 96 -13.70 12.54 -11.75
C GLU A 96 -14.54 11.50 -11.00
N ASP A 97 -13.94 10.58 -10.28
CA ASP A 97 -14.67 9.56 -9.51
C ASP A 97 -15.54 10.17 -8.38
N GLY A 98 -15.21 11.38 -7.99
CA GLY A 98 -16.03 12.19 -7.09
C GLY A 98 -15.96 11.81 -5.60
N PRO A 99 -16.87 12.38 -4.79
CA PRO A 99 -16.79 12.32 -3.32
C PRO A 99 -16.84 10.92 -2.74
N THR A 100 -17.50 9.98 -3.41
CA THR A 100 -17.61 8.59 -2.95
C THR A 100 -16.28 7.83 -3.01
N HIS A 101 -15.29 8.37 -3.73
CA HIS A 101 -13.98 7.77 -3.90
C HIS A 101 -12.84 8.62 -3.31
N GLN A 102 -13.15 9.82 -2.84
CA GLN A 102 -12.19 10.79 -2.30
C GLN A 102 -11.97 10.58 -0.79
N PRO A 103 -10.83 10.04 -0.37
CA PRO A 103 -10.54 9.82 1.04
C PRO A 103 -10.23 11.15 1.74
N ILE A 104 -10.74 11.34 2.95
CA ILE A 104 -10.48 12.51 3.80
C ILE A 104 -9.80 12.07 5.10
N GLU A 105 -10.50 11.31 5.95
CA GLU A 105 -10.04 10.91 7.28
C GLU A 105 -9.19 9.64 7.29
N HIS A 106 -9.13 8.91 6.19
CA HIS A 106 -8.57 7.56 6.10
C HIS A 106 -7.12 7.47 6.56
N LEU A 107 -6.28 8.45 6.17
CA LEU A 107 -4.89 8.48 6.62
C LEU A 107 -4.77 8.67 8.13
N ALA A 108 -5.60 9.55 8.70
CA ALA A 108 -5.62 9.78 10.16
C ALA A 108 -6.05 8.52 10.91
N ILE A 109 -7.09 7.84 10.43
CA ILE A 109 -7.59 6.59 11.01
C ILE A 109 -6.53 5.48 10.94
N LEU A 110 -5.86 5.33 9.80
CA LEU A 110 -4.81 4.32 9.62
C LEU A 110 -3.60 4.62 10.53
N ARG A 111 -3.19 5.89 10.67
CA ARG A 111 -2.14 6.30 11.61
C ARG A 111 -2.49 6.05 13.07
N ALA A 112 -3.76 6.17 13.43
CA ALA A 112 -4.23 5.90 14.78
C ALA A 112 -4.29 4.39 15.12
N THR A 113 -4.13 3.50 14.14
CA THR A 113 -4.15 2.06 14.34
C THR A 113 -2.80 1.59 14.90
N PRO A 114 -2.74 1.07 16.14
CA PRO A 114 -1.48 0.59 16.72
C PRO A 114 -0.84 -0.53 15.90
N ASN A 115 0.48 -0.56 15.84
CA ASN A 115 1.28 -1.57 15.13
C ASN A 115 1.04 -1.62 13.60
N LEU A 116 0.46 -0.59 13.02
CA LEU A 116 0.31 -0.44 11.58
C LEU A 116 1.29 0.60 11.05
N ASN A 117 2.12 0.22 10.09
CA ASN A 117 2.93 1.18 9.36
C ASN A 117 2.10 1.80 8.24
N LEU A 118 2.08 3.12 8.15
CA LEU A 118 1.49 3.86 7.05
C LEU A 118 2.58 4.70 6.38
N ILE A 119 2.86 4.40 5.11
CA ILE A 119 3.86 5.11 4.32
C ILE A 119 3.15 5.77 3.13
N ARG A 120 3.40 7.05 2.95
CA ARG A 120 2.86 7.84 1.83
C ARG A 120 4.03 8.45 1.06
N PRO A 121 4.59 7.72 0.07
CA PRO A 121 5.73 8.18 -0.70
C PRO A 121 5.38 9.35 -1.60
N ALA A 122 6.31 10.31 -1.77
CA ALA A 122 6.12 11.49 -2.59
C ALA A 122 6.53 11.29 -4.06
N ASP A 123 7.34 10.28 -4.36
CA ASP A 123 7.79 10.00 -5.72
C ASP A 123 8.12 8.51 -5.93
N ILE A 124 8.61 8.19 -7.13
CA ILE A 124 8.94 6.80 -7.52
C ILE A 124 10.09 6.22 -6.69
N VAL A 125 11.06 7.03 -6.31
CA VAL A 125 12.21 6.57 -5.49
C VAL A 125 11.73 6.20 -4.09
N GLU A 126 10.94 7.08 -3.48
CA GLU A 126 10.33 6.80 -2.17
C GLU A 126 9.37 5.62 -2.23
N THR A 127 8.64 5.43 -3.35
CA THR A 127 7.78 4.26 -3.53
C THR A 127 8.60 2.97 -3.50
N ALA A 128 9.73 2.92 -4.19
CA ALA A 128 10.63 1.75 -4.16
C ALA A 128 11.21 1.53 -2.76
N GLU A 129 11.63 2.59 -2.08
CA GLU A 129 12.12 2.53 -0.71
C GLU A 129 11.04 2.09 0.28
N ALA A 130 9.79 2.53 0.10
CA ALA A 130 8.65 2.13 0.91
C ALA A 130 8.34 0.63 0.76
N TRP A 131 8.44 0.09 -0.45
CA TRP A 131 8.36 -1.35 -0.68
C TRP A 131 9.47 -2.12 0.04
N ASP A 132 10.71 -1.62 0.00
CA ASP A 132 11.83 -2.23 0.73
C ASP A 132 11.58 -2.25 2.25
N VAL A 133 11.08 -1.14 2.82
CA VAL A 133 10.67 -1.07 4.23
C VAL A 133 9.55 -2.07 4.52
N ALA A 134 8.51 -2.12 3.69
CA ALA A 134 7.37 -3.01 3.88
C ALA A 134 7.80 -4.49 3.87
N LEU A 135 8.72 -4.86 2.98
CA LEU A 135 9.24 -6.23 2.87
C LEU A 135 10.13 -6.63 4.06
N LYS A 136 10.77 -5.68 4.72
CA LYS A 136 11.65 -5.92 5.87
C LYS A 136 10.94 -5.85 7.22
N THR A 137 9.79 -5.19 7.27
CA THR A 137 9.04 -4.98 8.52
C THR A 137 8.33 -6.26 8.97
N ASN A 138 8.42 -6.56 10.25
CA ASN A 138 7.65 -7.63 10.90
C ASN A 138 6.32 -7.09 11.40
N GLY A 139 5.41 -6.78 10.47
CA GLY A 139 4.10 -6.22 10.76
C GLY A 139 3.43 -5.73 9.48
N PRO A 140 2.16 -5.33 9.56
CA PRO A 140 1.44 -4.84 8.39
C PRO A 140 1.91 -3.45 7.98
N THR A 141 1.97 -3.24 6.67
CA THR A 141 2.32 -1.95 6.07
C THR A 141 1.27 -1.54 5.06
N VAL A 142 0.81 -0.30 5.16
CA VAL A 142 -0.03 0.36 4.16
C VAL A 142 0.85 1.29 3.33
N LEU A 143 0.80 1.13 2.02
CA LEU A 143 1.37 2.05 1.05
C LEU A 143 0.22 2.89 0.48
N ALA A 144 0.13 4.15 0.86
CA ALA A 144 -0.85 5.09 0.34
C ALA A 144 -0.27 5.80 -0.88
N LEU A 145 -0.82 5.51 -2.07
CA LEU A 145 -0.27 5.95 -3.35
C LEU A 145 -1.23 6.86 -4.09
N SER A 146 -0.70 7.88 -4.77
CA SER A 146 -1.50 8.78 -5.60
C SER A 146 -2.03 8.07 -6.86
N ARG A 147 -3.18 8.54 -7.38
CA ARG A 147 -3.66 8.17 -8.71
C ARG A 147 -2.82 8.82 -9.81
N GLN A 148 -2.56 10.09 -9.66
CA GLN A 148 -1.83 10.89 -10.64
C GLN A 148 -0.33 10.59 -10.61
N GLY A 149 0.31 10.71 -11.77
CA GLY A 149 1.77 10.68 -11.86
C GLY A 149 2.38 11.88 -11.13
N LEU A 150 3.32 11.62 -10.24
CA LEU A 150 4.05 12.64 -9.52
C LEU A 150 5.42 12.86 -10.14
N LYS A 151 5.93 14.09 -10.01
CA LYS A 151 7.29 14.42 -10.46
C LYS A 151 8.30 13.70 -9.57
N ALA A 152 9.35 13.16 -10.18
CA ALA A 152 10.48 12.65 -9.42
C ALA A 152 11.26 13.83 -8.82
N TYR A 153 11.29 13.91 -7.50
CA TYR A 153 12.02 14.93 -6.76
C TYR A 153 13.42 14.46 -6.38
N ARG A 154 13.60 13.17 -6.18
CA ARG A 154 14.88 12.58 -5.84
C ARG A 154 15.57 12.06 -7.09
N SER A 155 16.59 12.76 -7.54
CA SER A 155 17.43 12.39 -8.69
C SER A 155 18.77 11.79 -8.27
N GLU A 156 19.20 12.01 -7.02
CA GLU A 156 20.47 11.52 -6.52
C GLU A 156 20.39 10.05 -6.10
N LYS A 157 21.34 9.26 -6.58
CA LYS A 157 21.52 7.88 -6.11
C LYS A 157 22.07 7.90 -4.70
N THR A 158 21.25 7.58 -3.72
CA THR A 158 21.71 7.34 -2.36
C THR A 158 21.74 5.83 -2.10
N ASN A 159 22.76 5.37 -1.39
CA ASN A 159 22.83 3.98 -0.92
C ASN A 159 22.01 3.74 0.35
N LYS A 160 21.26 4.76 0.79
CA LYS A 160 20.45 4.71 2.01
C LYS A 160 18.99 4.81 1.66
N ASN A 161 18.19 3.94 2.26
CA ASN A 161 16.73 4.04 2.23
C ASN A 161 16.30 5.15 3.20
N LEU A 162 15.93 6.33 2.67
CA LEU A 162 15.56 7.48 3.49
C LEU A 162 14.14 7.32 4.09
N VAL A 163 13.24 6.60 3.42
CA VAL A 163 11.90 6.32 3.94
C VAL A 163 11.97 5.56 5.27
N SER A 164 13.02 4.79 5.50
CA SER A 164 13.23 4.07 6.77
C SER A 164 13.38 4.98 7.99
N TYR A 165 13.68 6.26 7.80
CA TYR A 165 13.74 7.25 8.88
C TYR A 165 12.37 7.77 9.33
N GLY A 166 11.30 7.44 8.59
CA GLY A 166 9.93 7.86 8.88
C GLY A 166 9.59 9.26 8.37
N GLY A 167 10.49 10.21 8.54
CA GLY A 167 10.37 11.56 8.03
C GLY A 167 11.75 12.20 7.86
N TYR A 168 11.93 12.98 6.80
CA TYR A 168 13.18 13.67 6.51
C TYR A 168 12.92 14.88 5.60
N ILE A 169 13.91 15.79 5.56
CA ILE A 169 13.82 16.96 4.68
C ILE A 169 14.21 16.54 3.27
N LEU A 170 13.24 16.55 2.36
CA LEU A 170 13.44 16.21 0.96
C LEU A 170 14.15 17.33 0.20
N ASN A 171 13.77 18.60 0.45
CA ASN A 171 14.34 19.75 -0.21
C ASN A 171 14.43 20.94 0.75
N ASN A 172 15.57 21.58 0.80
CA ASN A 172 15.84 22.72 1.66
C ASN A 172 15.78 24.03 0.84
N ILE A 173 14.57 24.54 0.61
CA ILE A 173 14.31 25.56 -0.40
C ILE A 173 14.73 26.96 0.03
N SER A 174 14.66 27.34 1.30
CA SER A 174 15.14 28.63 1.79
C SER A 174 15.41 28.63 3.30
N LYS A 175 16.13 29.67 3.78
CA LYS A 175 16.34 29.90 5.22
C LYS A 175 15.13 30.56 5.89
N ASP A 176 14.34 31.31 5.13
CA ASP A 176 13.15 31.98 5.60
C ASP A 176 11.90 31.19 5.15
N ARG A 177 11.30 30.51 6.09
CA ARG A 177 10.07 29.73 5.87
C ARG A 177 8.98 30.22 6.77
N ASP A 178 7.81 30.46 6.20
CA ASP A 178 6.62 30.76 6.97
C ASP A 178 5.99 29.49 7.57
N ILE A 179 6.16 28.34 6.89
CA ILE A 179 5.66 27.01 7.31
C ILE A 179 6.66 25.93 6.92
N THR A 180 6.79 24.93 7.79
CA THR A 180 7.57 23.72 7.54
C THR A 180 6.67 22.49 7.58
#